data_4df45f93a187cd437d1cfaff47baf1aa
#
_entry.id   4df45f93a187cd437d1cfaff47baf1aa
#
_cell.length_a   1.000
_cell.length_b   1.000
_cell.length_c   1.000
_cell.angle_alpha   90.00
_cell.angle_beta   90.00
_cell.angle_gamma   90.00
#
_symmetry.space_group_name_H-M   'P 1'
#
loop_
_entity.id
_entity.type
_entity.pdbx_description
1 polymer ?
#
loop_
_entity_poly.entity_id
_entity_poly.type
_entity_poly.pdbx_seq_one_letter_code
_entity_poly.pdbx_strand_id
1 'polypeptide(L)'
;MDWARILAYLTGTVDQELLSRNEYLVTESRILKRQIKGRLLLSDAERATLGEIGHRLGRKALADVANAAKPDTILGWYRRLVARKFDGSKQRRYPGRPRVKRELEELVVRMARENRDWDYDRIVGALANLGHRLSDETVGSILRRHGIAPAPQRKRTTTWKEFIRSHRAVLAGTDFFTVEVLTLRGLVTFYVLFFIHLESRRVEVAGITSHPNEAWMMQVARNVTMDEWGFLAECRYLLHDRDTKYTQSFRQIIGSGDVGPLRLPPRSPNLNACAERWVKSVKGECLSKLIFFGEASLRRALREYLVHYHQERNHQGRGNILLFPSTIERAAPVDEPPARCRERLGGLLKYYHREAA
;
A
#
# COMPACT_ATOMS: atom_id res chain seq x y z
N MET A 1 -41.82 -65.61 44.50
CA MET A 1 -41.80 -65.31 43.03
C MET A 1 -40.40 -65.25 42.58
N ASP A 2 -40.05 -66.07 41.60
CA ASP A 2 -38.71 -66.31 41.18
C ASP A 2 -38.22 -65.16 40.21
N TRP A 3 -37.38 -64.26 40.66
CA TRP A 3 -36.90 -63.10 39.90
C TRP A 3 -36.29 -63.52 38.55
N ALA A 4 -35.72 -64.70 38.49
CA ALA A 4 -35.11 -65.23 37.26
C ALA A 4 -36.20 -65.53 36.19
N ARG A 5 -37.39 -65.98 36.59
CA ARG A 5 -38.51 -66.20 35.65
C ARG A 5 -39.15 -64.91 35.18
N ILE A 6 -39.21 -63.88 36.03
CA ILE A 6 -39.70 -62.57 35.63
C ILE A 6 -38.74 -61.88 34.68
N LEU A 7 -37.43 -61.99 34.91
CA LEU A 7 -36.40 -61.47 34.02
C LEU A 7 -36.43 -62.20 32.67
N ALA A 8 -36.54 -63.52 32.66
CA ALA A 8 -36.62 -64.31 31.44
C ALA A 8 -37.91 -64.00 30.64
N TYR A 9 -39.02 -63.76 31.31
CA TYR A 9 -40.24 -63.32 30.62
C TYR A 9 -40.16 -61.92 30.06
N LEU A 10 -39.60 -60.96 30.81
CA LEU A 10 -39.40 -59.61 30.35
C LEU A 10 -38.38 -59.51 29.19
N THR A 11 -37.27 -60.22 29.28
CA THR A 11 -36.28 -60.29 28.17
C THR A 11 -36.87 -60.93 26.96
N GLY A 12 -37.64 -62.00 27.11
CA GLY A 12 -38.31 -62.69 25.99
C GLY A 12 -39.35 -61.82 25.28
N THR A 13 -40.16 -61.05 26.02
CA THR A 13 -41.12 -60.12 25.41
C THR A 13 -40.48 -58.93 24.76
N VAL A 14 -39.43 -58.35 25.36
CA VAL A 14 -38.63 -57.26 24.76
C VAL A 14 -37.94 -57.71 23.51
N ASP A 15 -37.36 -58.92 23.50
CA ASP A 15 -36.71 -59.48 22.32
C ASP A 15 -37.68 -59.72 21.16
N GLN A 16 -38.91 -60.19 21.45
CA GLN A 16 -39.95 -60.37 20.42
C GLN A 16 -40.41 -59.05 19.83
N GLU A 17 -40.61 -58.03 20.67
CA GLU A 17 -40.95 -56.69 20.19
C GLU A 17 -39.87 -56.09 19.33
N LEU A 18 -38.61 -56.23 19.74
CA LEU A 18 -37.45 -55.73 18.96
C LEU A 18 -37.31 -56.49 17.61
N LEU A 19 -37.55 -57.80 17.59
CA LEU A 19 -37.56 -58.56 16.38
C LEU A 19 -38.68 -58.11 15.41
N SER A 20 -39.87 -57.90 15.91
CA SER A 20 -40.98 -57.41 15.08
C SER A 20 -40.75 -56.00 14.55
N ARG A 21 -40.17 -55.10 15.36
CA ARG A 21 -39.78 -53.75 14.90
C ARG A 21 -38.68 -53.85 13.82
N ASN A 22 -37.66 -54.67 14.01
CA ASN A 22 -36.59 -54.83 13.04
C ASN A 22 -37.11 -55.41 11.73
N GLU A 23 -38.02 -56.43 11.78
CA GLU A 23 -38.63 -57.01 10.60
C GLU A 23 -39.46 -55.99 9.81
N TYR A 24 -40.24 -55.15 10.53
CA TYR A 24 -40.96 -54.03 9.91
C TYR A 24 -40.01 -53.04 9.22
N LEU A 25 -38.98 -52.57 9.90
CA LEU A 25 -38.03 -51.58 9.37
C LEU A 25 -37.25 -52.14 8.16
N VAL A 26 -36.86 -53.38 8.20
CA VAL A 26 -36.19 -54.06 7.06
C VAL A 26 -37.12 -54.15 5.86
N THR A 27 -38.39 -54.50 6.11
CA THR A 27 -39.40 -54.60 5.05
C THR A 27 -39.72 -53.25 4.45
N GLU A 28 -39.95 -52.26 5.27
CA GLU A 28 -40.15 -50.85 4.84
C GLU A 28 -39.00 -50.33 4.01
N SER A 29 -37.76 -50.51 4.49
CA SER A 29 -36.54 -50.13 3.74
C SER A 29 -36.43 -50.84 2.38
N ARG A 30 -36.86 -52.10 2.28
CA ARG A 30 -36.88 -52.84 1.01
C ARG A 30 -37.93 -52.26 0.06
N ILE A 31 -39.11 -51.91 0.54
CA ILE A 31 -40.18 -51.30 -0.26
C ILE A 31 -39.72 -49.94 -0.77
N LEU A 32 -39.20 -49.07 0.10
CA LEU A 32 -38.69 -47.75 -0.26
C LEU A 32 -37.55 -47.81 -1.32
N LYS A 33 -36.61 -48.75 -1.14
CA LYS A 33 -35.53 -48.96 -2.10
C LYS A 33 -36.05 -49.34 -3.49
N ARG A 34 -37.15 -50.16 -3.59
CA ARG A 34 -37.75 -50.54 -4.88
C ARG A 34 -38.39 -49.35 -5.59
N GLN A 35 -38.82 -48.33 -4.87
CA GLN A 35 -39.43 -47.12 -5.42
C GLN A 35 -38.37 -46.10 -5.89
N ILE A 36 -37.11 -46.20 -5.43
CA ILE A 36 -36.02 -45.31 -5.85
C ILE A 36 -35.52 -45.76 -7.25
N LYS A 37 -35.73 -44.89 -8.23
CA LYS A 37 -35.20 -45.09 -9.58
C LYS A 37 -33.73 -44.64 -9.64
N GLY A 38 -32.79 -45.57 -9.69
CA GLY A 38 -31.39 -45.30 -9.86
C GLY A 38 -30.51 -45.61 -8.63
N ARG A 39 -29.28 -45.09 -8.63
CA ARG A 39 -28.29 -45.34 -7.56
C ARG A 39 -28.55 -44.40 -6.39
N LEU A 40 -28.63 -44.92 -5.19
CA LEU A 40 -28.72 -44.12 -3.96
C LEU A 40 -27.43 -43.31 -3.77
N LEU A 41 -27.54 -41.98 -3.73
CA LEU A 41 -26.43 -41.07 -3.51
C LEU A 41 -26.33 -40.75 -2.01
N LEU A 42 -25.40 -41.40 -1.33
CA LEU A 42 -25.13 -41.15 0.08
C LEU A 42 -24.05 -40.11 0.24
N SER A 43 -24.25 -39.19 1.15
CA SER A 43 -23.23 -38.25 1.60
C SER A 43 -22.12 -38.93 2.41
N ASP A 44 -20.99 -38.28 2.61
CA ASP A 44 -19.88 -38.85 3.38
C ASP A 44 -20.26 -39.07 4.86
N ALA A 45 -21.12 -38.22 5.43
CA ALA A 45 -21.64 -38.37 6.79
C ALA A 45 -22.53 -39.65 6.90
N GLU A 46 -23.44 -39.85 5.96
CA GLU A 46 -24.30 -41.03 5.93
C GLU A 46 -23.50 -42.35 5.73
N ARG A 47 -22.46 -42.32 4.87
CA ARG A 47 -21.54 -43.45 4.71
C ARG A 47 -20.76 -43.76 5.97
N ALA A 48 -20.32 -42.69 6.72
CA ALA A 48 -19.63 -42.86 7.99
C ALA A 48 -20.55 -43.50 9.05
N THR A 49 -21.78 -43.02 9.19
CA THR A 49 -22.77 -43.56 10.13
C THR A 49 -23.11 -45.01 9.82
N LEU A 50 -23.42 -45.31 8.56
CA LEU A 50 -23.71 -46.68 8.14
C LEU A 50 -22.50 -47.60 8.29
N GLY A 51 -21.28 -47.08 8.05
CA GLY A 51 -20.04 -47.81 8.26
C GLY A 51 -19.79 -48.17 9.71
N GLU A 52 -20.02 -47.22 10.63
CA GLU A 52 -19.83 -47.42 12.06
C GLU A 52 -20.83 -48.39 12.64
N ILE A 53 -22.14 -48.26 12.34
CA ILE A 53 -23.19 -49.17 12.75
C ILE A 53 -22.97 -50.57 12.15
N GLY A 54 -22.61 -50.61 10.85
CA GLY A 54 -22.39 -51.86 10.15
C GLY A 54 -21.16 -52.63 10.66
N HIS A 55 -20.10 -51.95 11.13
CA HIS A 55 -18.98 -52.58 11.80
C HIS A 55 -19.40 -53.30 13.09
N ARG A 56 -20.27 -52.69 13.89
CA ARG A 56 -20.78 -53.27 15.13
C ARG A 56 -21.70 -54.46 14.89
N LEU A 57 -22.52 -54.43 13.81
CA LEU A 57 -23.41 -55.53 13.43
C LEU A 57 -22.66 -56.74 12.85
N GLY A 58 -21.56 -56.49 12.17
CA GLY A 58 -20.79 -57.52 11.51
C GLY A 58 -21.37 -57.93 10.14
N ARG A 59 -20.55 -58.64 9.34
CA ARG A 59 -20.87 -58.96 7.96
C ARG A 59 -22.13 -59.84 7.78
N LYS A 60 -22.34 -60.76 8.74
CA LYS A 60 -23.45 -61.75 8.68
C LYS A 60 -24.81 -61.07 8.86
N ALA A 61 -24.93 -60.26 9.92
CA ALA A 61 -26.15 -59.53 10.19
C ALA A 61 -26.40 -58.42 9.12
N LEU A 62 -25.36 -57.79 8.61
CA LEU A 62 -25.48 -56.82 7.50
C LEU A 62 -26.07 -57.48 6.24
N ALA A 63 -25.78 -58.75 5.96
CA ALA A 63 -26.33 -59.46 4.79
C ALA A 63 -27.87 -59.52 4.84
N ASP A 64 -28.43 -59.60 6.03
CA ASP A 64 -29.88 -59.75 6.23
C ASP A 64 -30.61 -58.41 6.20
N VAL A 65 -29.96 -57.33 6.74
CA VAL A 65 -30.64 -56.04 6.96
C VAL A 65 -30.21 -54.92 6.01
N ALA A 66 -29.05 -55.01 5.39
CA ALA A 66 -28.50 -53.92 4.59
C ALA A 66 -29.17 -53.77 3.23
N ASN A 67 -29.90 -52.71 3.03
CA ASN A 67 -30.57 -52.37 1.78
C ASN A 67 -29.89 -51.25 0.99
N ALA A 68 -29.16 -50.33 1.64
CA ALA A 68 -28.52 -49.16 0.97
C ALA A 68 -27.28 -49.51 0.14
N ALA A 69 -26.48 -50.46 0.60
CA ALA A 69 -25.28 -50.93 -0.09
C ALA A 69 -24.94 -52.38 0.32
N LYS A 70 -24.03 -53.04 -0.43
CA LYS A 70 -23.56 -54.39 -0.09
C LYS A 70 -22.77 -54.35 1.23
N PRO A 71 -22.82 -55.41 2.07
CA PRO A 71 -22.11 -55.51 3.34
C PRO A 71 -20.62 -55.14 3.24
N ASP A 72 -19.94 -55.63 2.22
CA ASP A 72 -18.50 -55.35 2.02
C ASP A 72 -18.23 -53.88 1.68
N THR A 73 -19.18 -53.21 1.03
CA THR A 73 -19.10 -51.79 0.74
C THR A 73 -19.23 -50.97 2.03
N ILE A 74 -20.18 -51.32 2.89
CA ILE A 74 -20.41 -50.67 4.17
C ILE A 74 -19.19 -50.83 5.09
N LEU A 75 -18.67 -52.06 5.21
CA LEU A 75 -17.46 -52.31 5.97
C LEU A 75 -16.21 -51.67 5.35
N GLY A 76 -16.18 -51.47 4.05
CA GLY A 76 -15.16 -50.69 3.36
C GLY A 76 -15.20 -49.19 3.68
N TRP A 77 -16.38 -48.63 3.94
CA TRP A 77 -16.53 -47.25 4.42
C TRP A 77 -15.94 -47.09 5.82
N TYR A 78 -16.25 -48.02 6.74
CA TYR A 78 -15.69 -48.04 8.07
C TYR A 78 -14.14 -48.09 8.05
N ARG A 79 -13.56 -49.02 7.28
CA ARG A 79 -12.10 -49.14 7.14
C ARG A 79 -11.47 -47.85 6.66
N ARG A 80 -12.10 -47.14 5.71
CA ARG A 80 -11.64 -45.83 5.23
C ARG A 80 -11.77 -44.78 6.28
N LEU A 81 -12.84 -44.81 7.08
CA LEU A 81 -13.02 -43.85 8.19
C LEU A 81 -11.92 -44.00 9.26
N VAL A 82 -11.63 -45.25 9.64
CA VAL A 82 -10.56 -45.59 10.60
C VAL A 82 -9.19 -45.15 10.05
N ALA A 83 -8.91 -45.47 8.80
CA ALA A 83 -7.65 -45.07 8.15
C ALA A 83 -7.47 -43.55 8.15
N ARG A 84 -8.50 -42.76 7.86
CA ARG A 84 -8.46 -41.30 7.90
C ARG A 84 -8.31 -40.74 9.32
N LYS A 85 -8.99 -41.37 10.31
CA LYS A 85 -8.95 -40.94 11.73
C LYS A 85 -7.53 -41.14 12.32
N PHE A 86 -6.83 -42.18 11.91
CA PHE A 86 -5.49 -42.48 12.41
C PHE A 86 -4.38 -42.12 11.41
N ASP A 87 -4.70 -41.35 10.36
CA ASP A 87 -3.71 -40.86 9.39
C ASP A 87 -2.91 -39.75 9.97
N GLY A 88 -1.78 -40.08 10.59
CA GLY A 88 -0.79 -39.11 11.10
C GLY A 88 0.11 -38.52 10.00
N SER A 89 -0.10 -38.83 8.71
CA SER A 89 0.78 -38.38 7.63
C SER A 89 0.88 -36.83 7.55
N LYS A 90 -0.22 -36.13 7.84
CA LYS A 90 -0.27 -34.65 7.87
C LYS A 90 0.51 -34.05 9.06
N GLN A 91 0.74 -34.84 10.12
CA GLN A 91 1.49 -34.39 11.30
C GLN A 91 2.96 -34.81 11.25
N ARG A 92 3.35 -35.68 10.31
CA ARG A 92 4.74 -36.07 10.12
C ARG A 92 5.54 -34.92 9.53
N ARG A 93 6.14 -34.10 10.40
CA ARG A 93 7.18 -33.15 10.00
C ARG A 93 8.48 -33.96 9.80
N TYR A 94 8.73 -34.37 8.57
CA TYR A 94 10.08 -34.80 8.23
C TYR A 94 11.00 -33.58 8.40
N PRO A 95 12.05 -33.68 9.21
CA PRO A 95 13.08 -32.66 9.20
C PRO A 95 13.68 -32.67 7.80
N GLY A 96 13.27 -31.71 6.95
CA GLY A 96 13.85 -31.56 5.63
C GLY A 96 15.35 -31.23 5.71
N ARG A 97 15.97 -30.99 4.57
CA ARG A 97 17.36 -30.55 4.51
C ARG A 97 17.56 -29.35 5.46
N PRO A 98 18.64 -29.32 6.28
CA PRO A 98 18.94 -28.21 7.17
C PRO A 98 18.91 -26.87 6.42
N ARG A 99 18.38 -25.86 7.06
CA ARG A 99 18.35 -24.52 6.48
C ARG A 99 19.76 -23.97 6.29
N VAL A 100 19.93 -23.13 5.29
CA VAL A 100 21.15 -22.34 5.09
C VAL A 100 21.41 -21.50 6.34
N LYS A 101 22.68 -21.27 6.70
CA LYS A 101 23.07 -20.42 7.83
C LYS A 101 22.41 -19.04 7.69
N ARG A 102 21.95 -18.49 8.81
CA ARG A 102 21.20 -17.23 8.84
C ARG A 102 21.98 -16.07 8.24
N GLU A 103 23.26 -15.98 8.51
CA GLU A 103 24.14 -14.95 7.95
C GLU A 103 24.18 -14.97 6.41
N LEU A 104 24.22 -16.18 5.84
CA LEU A 104 24.22 -16.36 4.38
C LEU A 104 22.86 -16.08 3.77
N GLU A 105 21.76 -16.38 4.47
CA GLU A 105 20.40 -16.02 4.07
C GLU A 105 20.23 -14.49 4.07
N GLU A 106 20.70 -13.80 5.09
CA GLU A 106 20.68 -12.33 5.18
C GLU A 106 21.51 -11.69 4.06
N LEU A 107 22.66 -12.27 3.71
CA LEU A 107 23.50 -11.81 2.61
C LEU A 107 22.79 -11.92 1.26
N VAL A 108 22.13 -13.06 0.99
CA VAL A 108 21.31 -13.25 -0.23
C VAL A 108 20.22 -12.19 -0.34
N VAL A 109 19.50 -11.95 0.77
CA VAL A 109 18.42 -10.95 0.82
C VAL A 109 18.97 -9.54 0.57
N ARG A 110 20.11 -9.20 1.17
CA ARG A 110 20.77 -7.91 0.97
C ARG A 110 21.19 -7.71 -0.49
N MET A 111 21.90 -8.69 -1.08
CA MET A 111 22.30 -8.65 -2.49
C MET A 111 21.11 -8.41 -3.44
N ALA A 112 19.99 -9.11 -3.19
CA ALA A 112 18.79 -8.96 -4.01
C ALA A 112 18.08 -7.61 -3.83
N ARG A 113 18.16 -6.98 -2.65
CA ARG A 113 17.57 -5.66 -2.39
C ARG A 113 18.41 -4.52 -2.95
N GLU A 114 19.72 -4.61 -2.82
CA GLU A 114 20.67 -3.63 -3.31
C GLU A 114 20.75 -3.67 -4.85
N ASN A 115 20.62 -4.87 -5.44
CA ASN A 115 20.76 -5.09 -6.88
C ASN A 115 19.46 -5.67 -7.44
N ARG A 116 18.49 -4.83 -7.72
CA ARG A 116 17.15 -5.24 -8.18
C ARG A 116 17.16 -5.95 -9.53
N ASP A 117 18.21 -5.76 -10.33
CA ASP A 117 18.38 -6.35 -11.67
C ASP A 117 19.05 -7.72 -11.64
N TRP A 118 19.57 -8.16 -10.49
CA TRP A 118 20.27 -9.42 -10.42
C TRP A 118 19.28 -10.58 -10.38
N ASP A 119 19.42 -11.48 -11.34
CA ASP A 119 18.77 -12.79 -11.35
C ASP A 119 19.40 -13.73 -10.30
N TYR A 120 18.85 -14.91 -10.19
CA TYR A 120 19.34 -15.89 -9.23
C TYR A 120 20.77 -16.34 -9.54
N ASP A 121 21.10 -16.53 -10.82
CA ASP A 121 22.44 -16.96 -11.27
C ASP A 121 23.49 -15.94 -10.93
N ARG A 122 23.18 -14.66 -11.09
CA ARG A 122 24.10 -13.56 -10.77
C ARG A 122 24.36 -13.45 -9.27
N ILE A 123 23.33 -13.69 -8.45
CA ILE A 123 23.49 -13.77 -6.99
C ILE A 123 24.33 -14.98 -6.61
N VAL A 124 24.10 -16.14 -7.23
CA VAL A 124 24.90 -17.35 -7.04
C VAL A 124 26.37 -17.10 -7.40
N GLY A 125 26.64 -16.44 -8.53
CA GLY A 125 27.99 -16.07 -8.96
C GLY A 125 28.68 -15.11 -7.96
N ALA A 126 27.95 -14.11 -7.45
CA ALA A 126 28.48 -13.19 -6.45
C ALA A 126 28.78 -13.90 -5.11
N LEU A 127 27.95 -14.86 -4.70
CA LEU A 127 28.20 -15.70 -3.52
C LEU A 127 29.40 -16.62 -3.71
N ALA A 128 29.59 -17.17 -4.92
CA ALA A 128 30.74 -18.01 -5.23
C ALA A 128 32.05 -17.22 -5.12
N ASN A 129 32.08 -15.95 -5.53
CA ASN A 129 33.25 -15.07 -5.34
C ASN A 129 33.59 -14.83 -3.85
N LEU A 130 32.60 -14.98 -2.96
CA LEU A 130 32.77 -14.90 -1.51
C LEU A 130 33.05 -16.27 -0.87
N GLY A 131 33.26 -17.33 -1.66
CA GLY A 131 33.52 -18.69 -1.20
C GLY A 131 32.27 -19.48 -0.79
N HIS A 132 31.06 -18.97 -1.05
CA HIS A 132 29.81 -19.65 -0.72
C HIS A 132 29.20 -20.31 -1.97
N ARG A 133 28.87 -21.61 -1.85
CA ARG A 133 28.22 -22.36 -2.93
C ARG A 133 26.74 -22.61 -2.58
N LEU A 134 25.84 -21.95 -3.28
CA LEU A 134 24.41 -22.20 -3.23
C LEU A 134 23.90 -22.50 -4.65
N SER A 135 22.82 -23.28 -4.75
CA SER A 135 22.09 -23.41 -6.02
C SER A 135 21.13 -22.24 -6.21
N ASP A 136 20.79 -21.95 -7.47
CA ASP A 136 19.79 -20.98 -7.89
C ASP A 136 18.41 -21.26 -7.24
N GLU A 137 18.00 -22.54 -7.15
CA GLU A 137 16.77 -22.94 -6.44
C GLU A 137 16.80 -22.56 -4.94
N THR A 138 17.96 -22.70 -4.30
CA THR A 138 18.13 -22.31 -2.88
C THR A 138 18.01 -20.81 -2.73
N VAL A 139 18.66 -20.03 -3.60
CA VAL A 139 18.54 -18.58 -3.64
C VAL A 139 17.08 -18.18 -3.91
N GLY A 140 16.43 -18.78 -4.90
CA GLY A 140 15.03 -18.54 -5.20
C GLY A 140 14.09 -18.87 -4.04
N SER A 141 14.36 -19.95 -3.29
CA SER A 141 13.58 -20.33 -2.10
C SER A 141 13.75 -19.37 -0.93
N ILE A 142 14.98 -18.86 -0.71
CA ILE A 142 15.27 -17.82 0.28
C ILE A 142 14.50 -16.55 -0.08
N LEU A 143 14.62 -16.07 -1.31
CA LEU A 143 13.99 -14.83 -1.75
C LEU A 143 12.46 -14.89 -1.68
N ARG A 144 11.85 -16.02 -2.09
CA ARG A 144 10.39 -16.24 -1.94
C ARG A 144 9.93 -16.20 -0.49
N ARG A 145 10.70 -16.78 0.44
CA ARG A 145 10.42 -16.75 1.87
C ARG A 145 10.40 -15.34 2.44
N HIS A 146 11.26 -14.46 1.91
CA HIS A 146 11.34 -13.04 2.28
C HIS A 146 10.44 -12.13 1.44
N GLY A 147 9.52 -12.70 0.63
CA GLY A 147 8.59 -11.92 -0.21
C GLY A 147 9.26 -11.13 -1.34
N ILE A 148 10.48 -11.53 -1.75
CA ILE A 148 11.24 -10.87 -2.81
C ILE A 148 10.98 -11.60 -4.13
N ALA A 149 10.33 -10.92 -5.07
CA ALA A 149 10.02 -11.45 -6.39
C ALA A 149 11.28 -11.71 -7.24
N PRO A 150 11.22 -12.58 -8.28
CA PRO A 150 12.32 -12.79 -9.24
C PRO A 150 12.71 -11.48 -9.98
N ALA A 151 13.96 -11.40 -10.47
CA ALA A 151 14.52 -10.19 -11.10
C ALA A 151 13.62 -9.55 -12.18
N PRO A 152 12.98 -10.27 -13.10
CA PRO A 152 12.10 -9.67 -14.10
C PRO A 152 10.90 -8.95 -13.48
N GLN A 153 10.41 -9.43 -12.33
CA GLN A 153 9.30 -8.80 -11.60
C GLN A 153 9.80 -7.69 -10.64
N ARG A 154 11.02 -7.80 -10.09
CA ARG A 154 11.67 -6.76 -9.30
C ARG A 154 12.01 -5.52 -10.14
N LYS A 155 12.35 -5.72 -11.41
CA LYS A 155 12.61 -4.66 -12.40
C LYS A 155 11.36 -3.87 -12.75
N ARG A 156 10.17 -4.44 -12.53
CA ARG A 156 8.89 -3.77 -12.70
C ARG A 156 8.64 -2.86 -11.50
N THR A 157 8.78 -1.57 -11.78
CA THR A 157 8.16 -0.49 -11.04
C THR A 157 8.87 -0.04 -9.77
N THR A 158 9.88 0.82 -9.93
CA THR A 158 9.96 1.94 -9.00
C THR A 158 8.65 2.72 -9.16
N THR A 159 7.76 2.62 -8.21
CA THR A 159 6.52 3.38 -8.25
C THR A 159 6.87 4.87 -8.20
N TRP A 160 6.06 5.73 -8.81
CA TRP A 160 6.24 7.17 -8.69
C TRP A 160 6.40 7.63 -7.23
N LYS A 161 5.69 6.99 -6.32
CA LYS A 161 5.79 7.25 -4.87
C LYS A 161 7.19 6.94 -4.33
N GLU A 162 7.78 5.83 -4.72
CA GLU A 162 9.16 5.46 -4.32
C GLU A 162 10.19 6.37 -4.97
N PHE A 163 10.02 6.69 -6.26
CA PHE A 163 10.87 7.63 -6.98
C PHE A 163 10.88 9.00 -6.28
N ILE A 164 9.71 9.59 -6.02
CA ILE A 164 9.61 10.88 -5.32
C ILE A 164 10.22 10.79 -3.92
N ARG A 165 10.03 9.68 -3.20
CA ARG A 165 10.59 9.54 -1.86
C ARG A 165 12.12 9.48 -1.85
N SER A 166 12.71 8.74 -2.79
CA SER A 166 14.18 8.57 -2.89
C SER A 166 14.91 9.78 -3.48
N HIS A 167 14.22 10.60 -4.30
CA HIS A 167 14.83 11.76 -4.98
C HIS A 167 14.36 13.11 -4.40
N ARG A 168 13.71 13.10 -3.25
CA ARG A 168 13.03 14.26 -2.68
C ARG A 168 13.95 15.48 -2.49
N ALA A 169 15.22 15.22 -2.16
CA ALA A 169 16.25 16.23 -1.97
C ALA A 169 16.68 16.96 -3.25
N VAL A 170 16.42 16.37 -4.41
CA VAL A 170 16.82 16.91 -5.73
C VAL A 170 15.61 17.13 -6.65
N LEU A 171 14.39 17.09 -6.07
CA LEU A 171 13.14 17.26 -6.81
C LEU A 171 12.52 18.62 -6.53
N ALA A 172 12.17 19.32 -7.60
CA ALA A 172 11.26 20.44 -7.59
C ALA A 172 9.93 20.10 -8.27
N GLY A 173 8.86 20.73 -7.83
CA GLY A 173 7.57 20.73 -8.52
C GLY A 173 7.25 22.13 -9.01
N THR A 174 6.50 22.25 -10.10
CA THR A 174 5.96 23.52 -10.59
C THR A 174 4.50 23.37 -10.92
N ASP A 175 3.76 24.47 -10.76
CA ASP A 175 2.35 24.53 -11.09
C ASP A 175 1.90 25.97 -11.30
N PHE A 176 0.70 26.13 -11.86
CA PHE A 176 0.03 27.41 -12.05
C PHE A 176 -1.18 27.51 -11.12
N PHE A 177 -1.43 28.72 -10.67
CA PHE A 177 -2.76 29.08 -10.18
C PHE A 177 -3.16 30.46 -10.70
N THR A 178 -4.44 30.75 -10.66
CA THR A 178 -5.00 32.02 -11.15
C THR A 178 -5.53 32.86 -10.00
N VAL A 179 -5.44 34.19 -10.19
CA VAL A 179 -5.97 35.21 -9.31
C VAL A 179 -6.65 36.28 -10.15
N GLU A 180 -7.84 36.68 -9.76
CA GLU A 180 -8.54 37.78 -10.38
C GLU A 180 -8.13 39.11 -9.74
N VAL A 181 -7.79 40.08 -10.54
CA VAL A 181 -7.30 41.43 -10.12
C VAL A 181 -8.13 42.49 -10.83
N LEU A 182 -8.62 43.44 -10.02
CA LEU A 182 -9.34 44.59 -10.55
C LEU A 182 -8.32 45.59 -11.14
N THR A 183 -8.48 45.94 -12.38
CA THR A 183 -7.66 46.92 -13.10
C THR A 183 -8.53 48.08 -13.64
N LEU A 184 -7.92 49.11 -14.14
CA LEU A 184 -8.64 50.22 -14.80
C LEU A 184 -9.46 49.76 -16.02
N ARG A 185 -9.14 48.57 -16.56
CA ARG A 185 -9.86 47.96 -17.70
C ARG A 185 -10.88 46.89 -17.26
N GLY A 186 -11.16 46.78 -15.96
CA GLY A 186 -12.03 45.78 -15.39
C GLY A 186 -11.26 44.63 -14.72
N LEU A 187 -11.94 43.50 -14.52
CA LEU A 187 -11.40 42.31 -13.85
C LEU A 187 -10.52 41.53 -14.85
N VAL A 188 -9.26 41.30 -14.48
CA VAL A 188 -8.28 40.58 -15.29
C VAL A 188 -7.76 39.37 -14.51
N THR A 189 -7.74 38.21 -15.16
CA THR A 189 -7.17 36.99 -14.61
C THR A 189 -5.65 36.97 -14.79
N PHE A 190 -4.91 36.92 -13.68
CA PHE A 190 -3.46 36.73 -13.67
C PHE A 190 -3.12 35.27 -13.37
N TYR A 191 -2.17 34.74 -14.13
CA TYR A 191 -1.54 33.45 -13.91
C TYR A 191 -0.27 33.61 -13.09
N VAL A 192 -0.16 32.85 -12.02
CA VAL A 192 1.01 32.85 -11.14
C VAL A 192 1.70 31.51 -11.32
N LEU A 193 2.94 31.52 -11.83
CA LEU A 193 3.81 30.36 -11.93
C LEU A 193 4.74 30.31 -10.74
N PHE A 194 4.82 29.17 -10.09
CA PHE A 194 5.69 28.97 -8.95
C PHE A 194 6.43 27.63 -9.04
N PHE A 195 7.53 27.56 -8.32
CA PHE A 195 8.32 26.36 -8.10
C PHE A 195 8.37 26.06 -6.60
N ILE A 196 8.38 24.78 -6.27
CA ILE A 196 8.50 24.29 -4.89
C ILE A 196 9.51 23.17 -4.81
N HIS A 197 10.50 23.29 -3.94
CA HIS A 197 11.44 22.21 -3.65
C HIS A 197 10.77 21.19 -2.71
N LEU A 198 10.78 19.91 -3.06
CA LEU A 198 9.94 18.92 -2.38
C LEU A 198 10.40 18.59 -0.96
N GLU A 199 11.69 18.64 -0.68
CA GLU A 199 12.22 18.35 0.65
C GLU A 199 12.12 19.57 1.57
N SER A 200 12.76 20.69 1.22
CA SER A 200 12.84 21.89 2.05
C SER A 200 11.52 22.64 2.13
N ARG A 201 10.61 22.45 1.17
CA ARG A 201 9.39 23.26 0.97
C ARG A 201 9.67 24.72 0.62
N ARG A 202 10.88 25.04 0.22
CA ARG A 202 11.20 26.35 -0.34
C ARG A 202 10.33 26.58 -1.58
N VAL A 203 9.71 27.73 -1.66
CA VAL A 203 8.83 28.13 -2.76
C VAL A 203 9.35 29.44 -3.35
N GLU A 204 9.29 29.52 -4.66
CA GLU A 204 9.55 30.74 -5.41
C GLU A 204 8.43 31.03 -6.40
N VAL A 205 7.91 32.24 -6.42
CA VAL A 205 7.02 32.74 -7.46
C VAL A 205 7.86 33.25 -8.60
N ALA A 206 8.04 32.42 -9.63
CA ALA A 206 8.92 32.72 -10.76
C ALA A 206 8.36 33.77 -11.71
N GLY A 207 7.03 33.95 -11.71
CA GLY A 207 6.44 34.99 -12.52
C GLY A 207 4.93 35.12 -12.39
N ILE A 208 4.44 36.32 -12.75
CA ILE A 208 3.02 36.68 -12.76
C ILE A 208 2.74 37.33 -14.12
N THR A 209 1.72 36.87 -14.83
CA THR A 209 1.32 37.42 -16.13
C THR A 209 -0.16 37.20 -16.41
N SER A 210 -0.77 38.07 -17.16
CA SER A 210 -2.10 37.84 -17.73
C SER A 210 -2.07 36.97 -18.99
N HIS A 211 -0.91 36.82 -19.62
CA HIS A 211 -0.72 36.09 -20.88
C HIS A 211 0.49 35.16 -20.80
N PRO A 212 0.35 33.94 -20.30
CA PRO A 212 1.44 32.97 -20.20
C PRO A 212 1.74 32.35 -21.56
N ASN A 213 2.32 33.14 -22.46
CA ASN A 213 2.73 32.71 -23.79
C ASN A 213 4.10 31.99 -23.75
N GLU A 214 4.48 31.39 -24.88
CA GLU A 214 5.72 30.62 -25.00
C GLU A 214 6.98 31.47 -24.69
N ALA A 215 7.04 32.70 -25.20
CA ALA A 215 8.18 33.61 -24.97
C ALA A 215 8.38 33.89 -23.47
N TRP A 216 7.29 34.16 -22.76
CA TRP A 216 7.31 34.35 -21.32
C TRP A 216 7.74 33.08 -20.56
N MET A 217 7.23 31.90 -20.95
CA MET A 217 7.63 30.62 -20.38
C MET A 217 9.11 30.32 -20.59
N MET A 218 9.63 30.59 -21.78
CA MET A 218 11.07 30.44 -22.08
C MET A 218 11.93 31.36 -21.24
N GLN A 219 11.49 32.61 -20.99
CA GLN A 219 12.22 33.53 -20.14
C GLN A 219 12.23 33.07 -18.68
N VAL A 220 11.09 32.59 -18.18
CA VAL A 220 11.02 32.00 -16.83
C VAL A 220 11.93 30.79 -16.72
N ALA A 221 11.95 29.90 -17.74
CA ALA A 221 12.85 28.76 -17.75
C ALA A 221 14.33 29.16 -17.62
N ARG A 222 14.78 30.19 -18.38
CA ARG A 222 16.15 30.72 -18.24
C ARG A 222 16.43 31.25 -16.84
N ASN A 223 15.51 32.02 -16.28
CA ASN A 223 15.69 32.62 -14.95
C ASN A 223 15.85 31.56 -13.86
N VAL A 224 15.04 30.50 -13.88
CA VAL A 224 15.07 29.47 -12.82
C VAL A 224 16.21 28.45 -12.98
N THR A 225 16.85 28.41 -14.16
CA THR A 225 18.01 27.53 -14.43
C THR A 225 19.35 28.27 -14.42
N MET A 226 19.39 29.54 -13.99
CA MET A 226 20.65 30.26 -13.84
C MET A 226 21.56 29.59 -12.80
N ASP A 227 22.81 29.41 -13.09
CA ASP A 227 23.78 28.62 -12.30
C ASP A 227 23.93 29.13 -10.86
N GLU A 228 24.01 30.42 -10.65
CA GLU A 228 24.29 30.99 -9.32
C GLU A 228 23.01 31.33 -8.53
N TRP A 229 21.94 31.74 -9.20
CA TRP A 229 20.75 32.32 -8.57
C TRP A 229 19.45 31.62 -8.94
N GLY A 230 19.52 30.63 -9.83
CA GLY A 230 18.34 29.90 -10.29
C GLY A 230 17.75 29.03 -9.18
N PHE A 231 16.44 29.02 -9.07
CA PHE A 231 15.74 28.17 -8.09
C PHE A 231 16.07 26.70 -8.25
N LEU A 232 16.35 26.26 -9.49
CA LEU A 232 16.59 24.85 -9.85
C LEU A 232 18.08 24.45 -9.78
N ALA A 233 19.01 25.33 -9.39
CA ALA A 233 20.44 25.03 -9.33
C ALA A 233 20.79 23.77 -8.50
N GLU A 234 20.05 23.51 -7.42
CA GLU A 234 20.25 22.33 -6.56
C GLU A 234 19.36 21.15 -6.95
N CYS A 235 18.58 21.26 -8.01
CA CYS A 235 17.60 20.25 -8.41
C CYS A 235 18.11 19.43 -9.61
N ARG A 236 17.78 18.14 -9.63
CA ARG A 236 18.03 17.25 -10.79
C ARG A 236 16.77 16.98 -11.62
N TYR A 237 15.60 17.16 -11.02
CA TYR A 237 14.35 16.88 -11.70
C TYR A 237 13.30 17.93 -11.37
N LEU A 238 12.51 18.29 -12.40
CA LEU A 238 11.38 19.18 -12.28
C LEU A 238 10.09 18.44 -12.62
N LEU A 239 9.20 18.27 -11.64
CA LEU A 239 7.87 17.72 -11.85
C LEU A 239 6.92 18.79 -12.36
N HIS A 240 6.25 18.53 -13.46
CA HIS A 240 5.21 19.40 -14.01
C HIS A 240 4.01 18.58 -14.51
N ASP A 241 2.85 19.20 -14.54
CA ASP A 241 1.64 18.60 -15.07
C ASP A 241 1.65 18.54 -16.62
N ARG A 242 0.51 18.23 -17.22
CA ARG A 242 0.33 18.15 -18.67
C ARG A 242 -0.24 19.42 -19.28
N ASP A 243 -0.22 20.54 -18.57
CA ASP A 243 -0.67 21.80 -19.11
C ASP A 243 0.12 22.16 -20.38
N THR A 244 -0.59 22.64 -21.40
CA THR A 244 0.00 23.03 -22.69
C THR A 244 0.99 24.18 -22.58
N LYS A 245 0.93 24.97 -21.51
CA LYS A 245 1.88 26.05 -21.24
C LYS A 245 3.32 25.54 -21.03
N TYR A 246 3.50 24.30 -20.55
CA TYR A 246 4.82 23.65 -20.48
C TYR A 246 5.23 23.12 -21.87
N THR A 247 5.54 24.05 -22.78
CA THR A 247 5.89 23.78 -24.18
C THR A 247 7.16 22.92 -24.31
N GLN A 248 7.44 22.46 -25.51
CA GLN A 248 8.69 21.74 -25.80
C GLN A 248 9.91 22.64 -25.57
N SER A 249 9.84 23.91 -26.01
CA SER A 249 10.90 24.90 -25.82
C SER A 249 11.20 25.17 -24.35
N PHE A 250 10.17 25.29 -23.51
CA PHE A 250 10.33 25.37 -22.04
C PHE A 250 11.13 24.18 -21.50
N ARG A 251 10.72 22.95 -21.85
CA ARG A 251 11.38 21.73 -21.37
C ARG A 251 12.81 21.59 -21.88
N GLN A 252 13.09 22.04 -23.09
CA GLN A 252 14.46 22.03 -23.65
C GLN A 252 15.38 22.97 -22.85
N ILE A 253 14.92 24.18 -22.52
CA ILE A 253 15.68 25.13 -21.71
C ILE A 253 15.93 24.57 -20.31
N ILE A 254 14.90 23.99 -19.66
CA ILE A 254 15.10 23.33 -18.35
C ILE A 254 16.12 22.20 -18.47
N GLY A 255 16.04 21.37 -19.52
CA GLY A 255 16.95 20.26 -19.77
C GLY A 255 18.39 20.68 -20.06
N SER A 256 18.61 21.85 -20.66
CA SER A 256 19.94 22.38 -20.91
C SER A 256 20.66 22.88 -19.65
N GLY A 257 19.91 23.09 -18.55
CA GLY A 257 20.45 23.42 -17.22
C GLY A 257 20.62 22.21 -16.32
N ASP A 258 20.88 21.02 -16.88
CA ASP A 258 21.06 19.74 -16.15
C ASP A 258 19.87 19.29 -15.28
N VAL A 259 18.70 19.88 -15.47
CA VAL A 259 17.46 19.53 -14.77
C VAL A 259 16.52 18.75 -15.67
N GLY A 260 16.28 17.48 -15.36
CA GLY A 260 15.37 16.62 -16.12
C GLY A 260 13.90 17.01 -15.92
N PRO A 261 13.19 17.54 -16.95
CA PRO A 261 11.76 17.82 -16.83
C PRO A 261 10.97 16.51 -16.87
N LEU A 262 10.21 16.22 -15.81
CA LEU A 262 9.43 15.01 -15.64
C LEU A 262 7.94 15.33 -15.73
N ARG A 263 7.31 14.87 -16.80
CA ARG A 263 5.87 15.02 -17.01
C ARG A 263 5.09 14.01 -16.18
N LEU A 264 4.19 14.48 -15.34
CA LEU A 264 3.38 13.62 -14.51
C LEU A 264 2.43 12.73 -15.32
N PRO A 265 2.16 11.49 -14.88
CA PRO A 265 1.14 10.63 -15.48
C PRO A 265 -0.24 11.30 -15.44
N PRO A 266 -1.14 10.95 -16.38
CA PRO A 266 -2.50 11.49 -16.36
C PRO A 266 -3.24 11.00 -15.10
N ARG A 267 -4.10 11.86 -14.56
CA ARG A 267 -4.95 11.55 -13.37
C ARG A 267 -4.15 11.15 -12.12
N SER A 268 -3.02 11.79 -11.89
CA SER A 268 -2.15 11.49 -10.74
C SER A 268 -1.93 12.73 -9.86
N PRO A 269 -2.98 13.34 -9.27
CA PRO A 269 -2.87 14.56 -8.48
C PRO A 269 -1.93 14.39 -7.28
N ASN A 270 -1.92 13.23 -6.65
CA ASN A 270 -1.08 12.96 -5.49
C ASN A 270 0.44 13.14 -5.73
N LEU A 271 0.88 13.14 -6.99
CA LEU A 271 2.29 13.27 -7.33
C LEU A 271 2.79 14.73 -7.24
N ASN A 272 1.89 15.72 -7.31
CA ASN A 272 2.21 17.13 -7.09
C ASN A 272 1.56 17.68 -5.81
N ALA A 273 1.26 16.81 -4.87
CA ALA A 273 0.56 17.17 -3.61
C ALA A 273 1.23 18.30 -2.81
N CYS A 274 2.55 18.52 -3.00
CA CYS A 274 3.26 19.62 -2.37
C CYS A 274 2.85 20.97 -2.95
N ALA A 275 2.79 21.07 -4.26
CA ALA A 275 2.35 22.26 -4.98
C ALA A 275 0.87 22.55 -4.71
N GLU A 276 0.02 21.54 -4.82
CA GLU A 276 -1.43 21.69 -4.54
C GLU A 276 -1.68 22.20 -3.10
N ARG A 277 -0.95 21.64 -2.13
CA ARG A 277 -1.08 22.05 -0.73
C ARG A 277 -0.63 23.51 -0.53
N TRP A 278 0.46 23.92 -1.18
CA TRP A 278 0.91 25.30 -1.13
C TRP A 278 -0.12 26.24 -1.75
N VAL A 279 -0.67 25.91 -2.93
CA VAL A 279 -1.75 26.70 -3.57
C VAL A 279 -2.95 26.82 -2.64
N LYS A 280 -3.36 25.72 -1.97
CA LYS A 280 -4.46 25.75 -0.99
C LYS A 280 -4.14 26.70 0.17
N SER A 281 -2.91 26.67 0.66
CA SER A 281 -2.49 27.56 1.77
C SER A 281 -2.47 29.02 1.36
N VAL A 282 -1.81 29.39 0.25
CA VAL A 282 -1.75 30.78 -0.19
C VAL A 282 -3.12 31.35 -0.53
N LYS A 283 -3.99 30.55 -1.17
CA LYS A 283 -5.37 30.96 -1.45
C LYS A 283 -6.17 31.15 -0.16
N GLY A 284 -6.17 30.17 0.73
CA GLY A 284 -6.99 30.21 1.95
C GLY A 284 -6.52 31.19 3.02
N GLU A 285 -5.20 31.37 3.16
CA GLU A 285 -4.61 32.19 4.21
C GLU A 285 -4.43 33.65 3.78
N CYS A 286 -4.26 33.92 2.45
CA CYS A 286 -3.95 35.24 1.93
C CYS A 286 -4.92 35.70 0.84
N LEU A 287 -4.89 35.03 -0.35
CA LEU A 287 -5.46 35.60 -1.55
C LEU A 287 -6.99 35.74 -1.49
N SER A 288 -7.70 34.79 -0.88
CA SER A 288 -9.17 34.82 -0.76
C SER A 288 -9.68 35.91 0.22
N LYS A 289 -8.80 36.53 0.97
CA LYS A 289 -9.13 37.54 1.98
C LYS A 289 -8.79 38.97 1.56
N LEU A 290 -8.29 39.14 0.32
CA LEU A 290 -7.86 40.41 -0.21
C LEU A 290 -8.52 40.74 -1.53
N ILE A 291 -8.77 42.00 -1.80
CA ILE A 291 -9.16 42.51 -3.12
C ILE A 291 -7.92 43.16 -3.72
N PHE A 292 -7.55 42.78 -4.93
CA PHE A 292 -6.35 43.25 -5.59
C PHE A 292 -6.69 44.37 -6.59
N PHE A 293 -5.99 45.49 -6.45
CA PHE A 293 -6.06 46.65 -7.36
C PHE A 293 -4.74 46.75 -8.13
N GLY A 294 -4.77 46.31 -9.40
CA GLY A 294 -3.57 46.23 -10.25
C GLY A 294 -2.59 45.12 -9.86
N GLU A 295 -1.72 44.76 -10.77
CA GLU A 295 -0.73 43.69 -10.61
C GLU A 295 0.22 43.91 -9.42
N ALA A 296 0.58 45.17 -9.15
CA ALA A 296 1.50 45.54 -8.06
C ALA A 296 0.98 45.10 -6.67
N SER A 297 -0.34 45.18 -6.46
CA SER A 297 -0.96 44.78 -5.20
C SER A 297 -0.89 43.24 -5.01
N LEU A 298 -1.10 42.45 -6.10
CA LEU A 298 -0.94 41.02 -6.10
C LEU A 298 0.52 40.62 -5.82
N ARG A 299 1.48 41.25 -6.51
CA ARG A 299 2.92 40.99 -6.32
C ARG A 299 3.35 41.27 -4.86
N ARG A 300 2.88 42.35 -4.29
CA ARG A 300 3.14 42.70 -2.87
C ARG A 300 2.57 41.61 -1.93
N ALA A 301 1.33 41.21 -2.13
CA ALA A 301 0.69 40.23 -1.26
C ALA A 301 1.41 38.86 -1.32
N LEU A 302 1.81 38.41 -2.52
CA LEU A 302 2.55 37.18 -2.67
C LEU A 302 3.95 37.24 -2.05
N ARG A 303 4.65 38.36 -2.16
CA ARG A 303 5.96 38.59 -1.52
C ARG A 303 5.85 38.51 -0.01
N GLU A 304 4.91 39.24 0.59
CA GLU A 304 4.68 39.22 2.02
C GLU A 304 4.27 37.82 2.52
N TYR A 305 3.41 37.14 1.75
CA TYR A 305 3.02 35.76 2.07
C TYR A 305 4.19 34.80 2.01
N LEU A 306 5.09 34.92 1.02
CA LEU A 306 6.28 34.05 0.91
C LEU A 306 7.20 34.21 2.11
N VAL A 307 7.44 35.47 2.57
CA VAL A 307 8.23 35.72 3.79
C VAL A 307 7.55 35.04 4.98
N HIS A 308 6.25 35.27 5.15
CA HIS A 308 5.48 34.65 6.23
C HIS A 308 5.54 33.11 6.13
N TYR A 309 5.31 32.54 4.96
CA TYR A 309 5.32 31.08 4.73
C TYR A 309 6.66 30.44 5.08
N HIS A 310 7.77 31.08 4.75
CA HIS A 310 9.11 30.56 4.97
C HIS A 310 9.61 30.77 6.40
N GLN A 311 9.38 31.93 6.99
CA GLN A 311 10.05 32.38 8.21
C GLN A 311 9.16 32.45 9.45
N GLU A 312 7.84 32.54 9.26
CA GLU A 312 6.91 32.89 10.35
C GLU A 312 5.79 31.86 10.54
N ARG A 313 5.54 31.02 9.53
CA ARG A 313 4.46 30.06 9.55
C ARG A 313 4.93 28.69 10.04
N ASN A 314 4.27 28.13 11.03
CA ASN A 314 4.50 26.78 11.48
C ASN A 314 3.93 25.74 10.49
N HIS A 315 4.73 24.72 10.17
CA HIS A 315 4.40 23.70 9.18
C HIS A 315 4.06 22.37 9.85
N GLN A 316 2.76 22.07 10.02
CA GLN A 316 2.27 20.83 10.64
C GLN A 316 2.87 19.55 10.03
N GLY A 317 2.98 19.50 8.69
CA GLY A 317 3.58 18.34 7.99
C GLY A 317 5.10 18.20 8.15
N ARG A 318 5.75 19.08 8.93
CA ARG A 318 7.17 19.09 9.28
C ARG A 318 7.39 19.13 10.79
N GLY A 319 6.47 18.62 11.57
CA GLY A 319 6.57 18.65 13.03
C GLY A 319 6.29 20.03 13.64
N ASN A 320 5.49 20.84 12.96
CA ASN A 320 5.05 22.16 13.40
C ASN A 320 6.20 23.19 13.61
N ILE A 321 7.25 23.09 12.77
CA ILE A 321 8.42 23.99 12.80
C ILE A 321 8.34 25.08 11.71
N LEU A 322 9.13 26.13 11.88
CA LEU A 322 9.43 27.12 10.84
C LEU A 322 10.37 26.51 9.80
N LEU A 323 10.21 26.84 8.51
CA LEU A 323 11.07 26.28 7.46
C LEU A 323 12.48 26.91 7.49
N PHE A 324 12.54 28.22 7.54
CA PHE A 324 13.78 28.99 7.50
C PHE A 324 13.73 30.11 8.55
N PRO A 325 13.83 29.76 9.87
CA PRO A 325 13.79 30.78 10.93
C PRO A 325 14.98 31.74 10.79
N SER A 326 14.75 33.02 11.05
CA SER A 326 15.86 34.00 11.13
C SER A 326 16.79 33.61 12.28
N THR A 327 18.09 33.77 12.09
CA THR A 327 19.14 33.36 13.06
C THR A 327 19.04 34.14 14.40
N ILE A 328 18.37 35.25 14.41
CA ILE A 328 18.20 36.12 15.58
C ILE A 328 17.23 35.55 16.63
N GLU A 329 16.38 34.60 16.25
CA GLU A 329 15.30 34.09 17.11
C GLU A 329 15.62 32.76 17.83
N ARG A 330 16.87 32.27 17.77
CA ARG A 330 17.27 30.96 18.33
C ARG A 330 17.84 30.98 19.75
N ALA A 331 18.23 32.11 20.29
CA ALA A 331 18.71 32.20 21.64
C ALA A 331 17.53 32.34 22.60
N ALA A 332 17.29 31.33 23.46
CA ALA A 332 16.37 31.48 24.59
C ALA A 332 17.06 32.33 25.65
N PRO A 333 16.60 33.54 25.95
CA PRO A 333 17.18 34.36 27.01
C PRO A 333 16.77 33.82 28.37
N VAL A 334 17.63 34.07 29.37
CA VAL A 334 17.42 33.67 30.75
C VAL A 334 16.23 34.41 31.41
N ASP A 335 15.90 35.61 30.90
CA ASP A 335 14.67 36.34 31.25
C ASP A 335 13.72 36.33 30.06
N GLU A 336 12.49 35.86 30.26
CA GLU A 336 11.48 35.75 29.21
C GLU A 336 10.92 37.12 28.77
N PRO A 337 11.38 37.72 27.65
CA PRO A 337 10.80 39.00 27.18
C PRO A 337 9.33 38.79 26.76
N PRO A 338 8.52 39.86 26.81
CA PRO A 338 7.11 39.76 26.43
C PRO A 338 6.95 39.32 24.98
N ALA A 339 5.93 38.51 24.73
CA ALA A 339 5.61 38.05 23.37
C ALA A 339 5.17 39.25 22.51
N ARG A 340 5.80 39.41 21.35
CA ARG A 340 5.44 40.40 20.33
C ARG A 340 4.73 39.77 19.16
N CYS A 341 3.89 40.55 18.49
CA CYS A 341 3.20 40.12 17.26
C CYS A 341 3.72 40.94 16.08
N ARG A 342 4.30 40.24 15.09
CA ARG A 342 4.63 40.86 13.80
C ARG A 342 3.44 40.67 12.87
N GLU A 343 2.97 41.75 12.30
CA GLU A 343 1.82 41.76 11.40
C GLU A 343 2.23 42.06 9.96
N ARG A 344 1.63 41.34 8.99
CA ARG A 344 1.77 41.58 7.56
C ARG A 344 0.41 41.77 6.92
N LEU A 345 0.39 42.44 5.78
CA LEU A 345 -0.83 42.72 4.99
C LEU A 345 -1.97 43.32 5.85
N GLY A 346 -1.62 44.33 6.68
CA GLY A 346 -2.60 44.99 7.52
C GLY A 346 -3.19 44.13 8.64
N GLY A 347 -2.39 43.24 9.21
CA GLY A 347 -2.82 42.34 10.30
C GLY A 347 -3.43 41.02 9.84
N LEU A 348 -3.49 40.78 8.52
CA LEU A 348 -4.01 39.53 7.96
C LEU A 348 -3.15 38.33 8.34
N LEU A 349 -1.82 38.47 8.25
CA LEU A 349 -0.85 37.43 8.64
C LEU A 349 -0.18 37.90 9.96
N LYS A 350 -0.16 36.99 10.93
CA LYS A 350 0.37 37.28 12.27
C LYS A 350 1.41 36.24 12.64
N TYR A 351 2.51 36.75 13.24
CA TYR A 351 3.58 35.91 13.77
C TYR A 351 3.92 36.36 15.18
N TYR A 352 3.83 35.43 16.12
CA TYR A 352 4.15 35.72 17.53
C TYR A 352 5.56 35.23 17.83
N HIS A 353 6.40 36.10 18.35
CA HIS A 353 7.80 35.81 18.67
C HIS A 353 8.22 36.56 19.93
N ARG A 354 9.35 36.17 20.47
CA ARG A 354 10.06 36.91 21.51
C ARG A 354 11.33 37.47 20.89
N GLU A 355 11.65 38.74 21.13
CA GLU A 355 12.94 39.30 20.73
C GLU A 355 14.01 38.73 21.65
N ALA A 356 15.15 38.27 21.10
CA ALA A 356 16.34 38.03 21.89
C ALA A 356 16.85 39.36 22.44
N ALA A 357 17.17 39.38 23.72
CA ALA A 357 17.76 40.55 24.37
C ALA A 357 19.16 40.85 23.84
#